data_1993041de6db04aa7a198ba0e06af41f
#
_entry.id   1993041de6db04aa7a198ba0e06af41f
#
_cell.length_a   1.000
_cell.length_b   1.000
_cell.length_c   1.000
_cell.angle_alpha   90.00
_cell.angle_beta   90.00
_cell.angle_gamma   90.00
#
_symmetry.space_group_name_H-M   'P 1'
#
loop_
_entity.id
_entity.type
_entity.pdbx_description
1 polymer ?
#
loop_
_entity_poly.entity_id
_entity_poly.type
_entity_poly.pdbx_seq_one_letter_code
_entity_poly.pdbx_strand_id
1 'polypeptide(L)'
;MNVTVKTLPSYHVAYVRSVGPYGPGKSVAEAWQRLIRWASARDLWTPDRICLGIAHDNPKVTDPSKCRHDASIVIPDGFKADGEVNVTDIAGGKYAAGLFVDEASTIGAAWDRLFAEWLPQSGYQPDHRPCFELYQGEFHDPKTNTYRCELCLPVRPL
;
A
#
# COMPACT_ATOMS: atom_id res chain seq x y z
N MET A 1 -2.55 0.13 18.39
CA MET A 1 -1.74 0.47 17.19
C MET A 1 -1.15 1.84 17.39
N ASN A 2 0.13 1.98 17.11
CA ASN A 2 0.81 3.28 17.20
C ASN A 2 0.59 4.05 15.88
N VAL A 3 -0.18 5.14 15.94
CA VAL A 3 -0.55 5.96 14.78
C VAL A 3 0.04 7.37 14.92
N THR A 4 0.73 7.81 13.89
CA THR A 4 1.30 9.17 13.81
C THR A 4 0.72 9.88 12.60
N VAL A 5 0.24 11.11 12.77
CA VAL A 5 -0.16 11.95 11.64
C VAL A 5 1.07 12.67 11.11
N LYS A 6 1.37 12.50 9.83
CA LYS A 6 2.54 13.09 9.20
C LYS A 6 2.27 13.49 7.75
N THR A 7 3.10 14.37 7.22
CA THR A 7 3.05 14.76 5.82
C THR A 7 3.94 13.84 4.99
N LEU A 8 3.37 13.18 3.99
CA LEU A 8 4.11 12.35 3.04
C LEU A 8 4.28 13.11 1.72
N PRO A 9 5.39 12.85 0.99
CA PRO A 9 5.57 13.41 -0.35
C PRO A 9 4.64 12.74 -1.35
N SER A 10 4.55 13.33 -2.55
CA SER A 10 3.97 12.63 -3.70
C SER A 10 4.93 11.53 -4.16
N TYR A 11 4.38 10.38 -4.54
CA TYR A 11 5.14 9.25 -5.05
C TYR A 11 4.82 9.01 -6.52
N HIS A 12 5.85 8.95 -7.36
CA HIS A 12 5.73 8.52 -8.75
C HIS A 12 6.01 7.03 -8.81
N VAL A 13 5.04 6.23 -9.25
CA VAL A 13 5.09 4.77 -9.10
C VAL A 13 4.80 4.06 -10.42
N ALA A 14 5.46 2.92 -10.60
CA ALA A 14 5.06 1.88 -11.54
C ALA A 14 4.21 0.86 -10.80
N TYR A 15 3.13 0.38 -11.40
CA TYR A 15 2.21 -0.52 -10.74
C TYR A 15 1.67 -1.63 -11.62
N VAL A 16 1.30 -2.74 -10.97
CA VAL A 16 0.58 -3.87 -11.54
C VAL A 16 -0.73 -4.02 -10.76
N ARG A 17 -1.85 -3.93 -11.46
CA ARG A 17 -3.18 -4.03 -10.85
C ARG A 17 -3.67 -5.46 -10.81
N SER A 18 -4.24 -5.84 -9.66
CA SER A 18 -5.06 -7.04 -9.51
C SER A 18 -6.50 -6.67 -9.25
N VAL A 19 -7.43 -7.53 -9.66
CA VAL A 19 -8.85 -7.41 -9.36
C VAL A 19 -9.29 -8.70 -8.70
N GLY A 20 -9.85 -8.59 -7.50
CA GLY A 20 -10.26 -9.74 -6.70
C GLY A 20 -10.15 -9.47 -5.20
N PRO A 21 -10.38 -10.50 -4.37
CA PRO A 21 -10.32 -10.36 -2.92
C PRO A 21 -8.96 -9.85 -2.44
N TYR A 22 -8.97 -8.96 -1.45
CA TYR A 22 -7.76 -8.50 -0.76
C TYR A 22 -7.27 -9.57 0.24
N GLY A 23 -6.02 -9.38 0.67
CA GLY A 23 -5.40 -10.26 1.63
C GLY A 23 -4.57 -11.36 0.98
N PRO A 24 -4.24 -12.43 1.73
CA PRO A 24 -3.41 -13.52 1.23
C PRO A 24 -4.18 -14.33 0.18
N GLY A 25 -4.24 -13.79 -1.02
CA GLY A 25 -4.92 -14.40 -2.16
C GLY A 25 -4.00 -14.46 -3.37
N LYS A 26 -4.37 -15.30 -4.32
CA LYS A 26 -3.56 -15.59 -5.49
C LYS A 26 -3.34 -14.36 -6.37
N SER A 27 -4.36 -13.53 -6.59
CA SER A 27 -4.30 -12.39 -7.50
C SER A 27 -3.38 -11.28 -7.01
N VAL A 28 -3.41 -10.94 -5.72
CA VAL A 28 -2.52 -9.93 -5.12
C VAL A 28 -1.08 -10.42 -5.14
N ALA A 29 -0.85 -11.67 -4.74
CA ALA A 29 0.50 -12.27 -4.75
C ALA A 29 1.09 -12.32 -6.16
N GLU A 30 0.32 -12.68 -7.17
CA GLU A 30 0.77 -12.69 -8.57
C GLU A 30 1.13 -11.29 -9.06
N ALA A 31 0.35 -10.26 -8.71
CA ALA A 31 0.66 -8.87 -9.07
C ALA A 31 2.00 -8.43 -8.47
N TRP A 32 2.26 -8.74 -7.21
CA TRP A 32 3.56 -8.46 -6.57
C TRP A 32 4.71 -9.20 -7.26
N GLN A 33 4.53 -10.47 -7.59
CA GLN A 33 5.57 -11.24 -8.29
C GLN A 33 5.90 -10.64 -9.67
N ARG A 34 4.88 -10.21 -10.39
CA ARG A 34 5.05 -9.55 -11.70
C ARG A 34 5.79 -8.23 -11.57
N LEU A 35 5.44 -7.41 -10.58
CA LEU A 35 6.11 -6.15 -10.29
C LEU A 35 7.58 -6.38 -9.92
N ILE A 36 7.86 -7.31 -9.02
CA ILE A 36 9.22 -7.62 -8.56
C ILE A 36 10.09 -8.07 -9.73
N ARG A 37 9.57 -8.93 -10.59
CA ARG A 37 10.25 -9.41 -11.78
C ARG A 37 10.59 -8.26 -12.74
N TRP A 38 9.63 -7.39 -12.99
CA TRP A 38 9.81 -6.21 -13.83
C TRP A 38 10.86 -5.25 -13.25
N ALA A 39 10.76 -4.94 -11.98
CA ALA A 39 11.67 -4.02 -11.29
C ALA A 39 13.09 -4.59 -11.18
N SER A 40 13.23 -5.88 -10.90
CA SER A 40 14.53 -6.55 -10.80
C SER A 40 15.28 -6.52 -12.11
N ALA A 41 14.61 -6.71 -13.24
CA ALA A 41 15.20 -6.65 -14.57
C ALA A 41 15.69 -5.25 -14.96
N ARG A 42 15.28 -4.22 -14.22
CA ARG A 42 15.60 -2.80 -14.48
C ARG A 42 16.43 -2.16 -13.38
N ASP A 43 17.01 -2.96 -12.50
CA ASP A 43 17.82 -2.51 -11.36
C ASP A 43 17.08 -1.54 -10.41
N LEU A 44 15.75 -1.67 -10.33
CA LEU A 44 14.91 -0.87 -9.44
C LEU A 44 14.62 -1.55 -8.10
N TRP A 45 14.83 -2.87 -8.02
CA TRP A 45 14.60 -3.63 -6.79
C TRP A 45 15.83 -3.54 -5.88
N THR A 46 16.08 -2.34 -5.36
CA THR A 46 17.24 -2.01 -4.53
C THR A 46 16.93 -2.18 -3.04
N PRO A 47 17.96 -2.25 -2.15
CA PRO A 47 17.73 -2.35 -0.71
C PRO A 47 16.97 -1.17 -0.10
N ASP A 48 17.04 0.01 -0.72
CA ASP A 48 16.38 1.24 -0.27
C ASP A 48 15.06 1.53 -1.01
N ARG A 49 14.54 0.55 -1.75
CA ARG A 49 13.30 0.70 -2.50
C ARG A 49 12.13 1.06 -1.61
N ILE A 50 11.17 1.80 -2.19
CA ILE A 50 9.90 2.13 -1.56
C ILE A 50 8.80 1.50 -2.40
N CYS A 51 7.98 0.64 -1.78
CA CYS A 51 6.83 0.01 -2.42
C CYS A 51 5.54 0.44 -1.73
N LEU A 52 4.46 0.52 -2.51
CA LEU A 52 3.13 0.81 -2.00
C LEU A 52 2.16 -0.28 -2.44
N GLY A 53 1.39 -0.79 -1.49
CA GLY A 53 0.22 -1.62 -1.78
C GLY A 53 -1.02 -0.73 -1.69
N ILE A 54 -1.67 -0.45 -2.82
CA ILE A 54 -2.74 0.54 -2.89
C ILE A 54 -4.08 -0.17 -3.04
N ALA A 55 -4.96 0.02 -2.05
CA ALA A 55 -6.32 -0.50 -2.09
C ALA A 55 -7.26 0.60 -2.58
N HIS A 56 -7.93 0.38 -3.69
CA HIS A 56 -8.83 1.36 -4.31
C HIS A 56 -10.28 1.23 -3.86
N ASP A 57 -10.66 0.11 -3.26
CA ASP A 57 -12.04 -0.21 -2.93
C ASP A 57 -12.18 -0.67 -1.49
N ASN A 58 -13.35 -0.45 -0.91
CA ASN A 58 -13.69 -0.95 0.41
C ASN A 58 -14.43 -2.29 0.25
N PRO A 59 -13.86 -3.41 0.72
CA PRO A 59 -14.49 -4.72 0.55
C PRO A 59 -15.79 -4.90 1.33
N LYS A 60 -16.12 -3.97 2.24
CA LYS A 60 -17.41 -3.94 2.93
C LYS A 60 -18.51 -3.32 2.09
N VAL A 61 -18.13 -2.59 1.04
CA VAL A 61 -19.06 -1.86 0.13
C VAL A 61 -19.00 -2.42 -1.28
N THR A 62 -17.80 -2.73 -1.76
CA THR A 62 -17.56 -3.30 -3.09
C THR A 62 -17.47 -4.81 -3.00
N ASP A 63 -18.11 -5.51 -3.95
CA ASP A 63 -17.99 -6.97 -4.06
C ASP A 63 -16.50 -7.36 -4.06
N PRO A 64 -16.06 -8.26 -3.15
CA PRO A 64 -14.66 -8.67 -3.08
C PRO A 64 -14.06 -9.11 -4.41
N SER A 65 -14.85 -9.75 -5.28
CA SER A 65 -14.40 -10.17 -6.62
C SER A 65 -14.06 -9.00 -7.55
N LYS A 66 -14.47 -7.80 -7.22
CA LYS A 66 -14.26 -6.57 -8.02
C LYS A 66 -13.32 -5.57 -7.36
N CYS A 67 -12.79 -5.87 -6.19
CA CYS A 67 -11.85 -4.99 -5.50
C CYS A 67 -10.53 -4.89 -6.25
N ARG A 68 -10.04 -3.66 -6.41
CA ARG A 68 -8.81 -3.35 -7.13
C ARG A 68 -7.68 -3.08 -6.14
N HIS A 69 -6.54 -3.69 -6.40
CA HIS A 69 -5.31 -3.49 -5.62
C HIS A 69 -4.15 -3.29 -6.58
N ASP A 70 -3.32 -2.28 -6.31
CA ASP A 70 -2.11 -2.02 -7.09
C ASP A 70 -0.87 -2.37 -6.25
N ALA A 71 -0.08 -3.31 -6.75
CA ALA A 71 1.29 -3.52 -6.30
C ALA A 71 2.18 -2.50 -7.01
N SER A 72 2.88 -1.64 -6.28
CA SER A 72 3.61 -0.54 -6.88
C SER A 72 4.98 -0.33 -6.25
N ILE A 73 5.87 0.28 -7.04
CA ILE A 73 7.22 0.67 -6.64
C ILE A 73 7.48 2.10 -7.08
N VAL A 74 8.10 2.88 -6.20
CA VAL A 74 8.53 4.24 -6.53
C VAL A 74 9.65 4.17 -7.55
N ILE A 75 9.50 4.95 -8.63
CA ILE A 75 10.45 5.03 -9.73
C ILE A 75 10.93 6.47 -9.90
N PRO A 76 12.13 6.69 -10.50
CA PRO A 76 12.61 8.03 -10.80
C PRO A 76 11.67 8.77 -11.76
N ASP A 77 11.60 10.10 -11.61
CA ASP A 77 10.90 10.95 -12.56
C ASP A 77 11.49 10.77 -13.96
N GLY A 78 10.62 10.72 -14.96
CA GLY A 78 11.03 10.52 -16.35
C GLY A 78 11.36 9.07 -16.71
N PHE A 79 11.30 8.14 -15.79
CA PHE A 79 11.45 6.72 -16.10
C PHE A 79 10.27 6.25 -16.95
N LYS A 80 10.57 5.65 -18.09
CA LYS A 80 9.52 5.16 -19.00
C LYS A 80 9.10 3.75 -18.62
N ALA A 81 7.82 3.60 -18.31
CA ALA A 81 7.22 2.29 -18.11
C ALA A 81 7.08 1.56 -19.45
N ASP A 82 7.31 0.27 -19.43
CA ASP A 82 7.13 -0.63 -20.56
C ASP A 82 6.63 -2.00 -20.06
N GLY A 83 6.16 -2.83 -20.97
CA GLY A 83 5.71 -4.18 -20.66
C GLY A 83 4.42 -4.21 -19.85
N GLU A 84 4.45 -4.92 -18.73
CA GLU A 84 3.25 -5.24 -17.91
C GLU A 84 2.87 -4.16 -16.90
N VAL A 85 3.60 -3.05 -16.83
CA VAL A 85 3.36 -2.03 -15.79
C VAL A 85 2.79 -0.76 -16.40
N ASN A 86 2.03 -0.05 -15.57
CA ASN A 86 1.59 1.32 -15.81
C ASN A 86 2.25 2.25 -14.81
N VAL A 87 2.16 3.56 -15.02
CA VAL A 87 2.68 4.56 -14.11
C VAL A 87 1.57 5.49 -13.66
N THR A 88 1.70 5.98 -12.43
CA THR A 88 0.80 7.00 -11.88
C THR A 88 1.51 7.76 -10.76
N ASP A 89 0.89 8.86 -10.33
CA ASP A 89 1.35 9.63 -9.19
C ASP A 89 0.37 9.45 -8.02
N ILE A 90 0.91 9.21 -6.83
CA ILE A 90 0.14 9.17 -5.59
C ILE A 90 0.36 10.50 -4.89
N ALA A 91 -0.70 11.28 -4.73
CA ALA A 91 -0.61 12.61 -4.17
C ALA A 91 -0.12 12.58 -2.73
N GLY A 92 0.86 13.43 -2.44
CA GLY A 92 1.31 13.68 -1.08
C GLY A 92 0.29 14.45 -0.28
N GLY A 93 0.58 14.65 0.99
CA GLY A 93 -0.26 15.38 1.93
C GLY A 93 -0.24 14.73 3.30
N LYS A 94 -1.28 15.03 4.09
CA LYS A 94 -1.39 14.55 5.45
C LYS A 94 -1.96 13.13 5.48
N TYR A 95 -1.26 12.25 6.18
CA TYR A 95 -1.63 10.84 6.36
C TYR A 95 -1.54 10.44 7.82
N ALA A 96 -2.50 9.67 8.27
CA ALA A 96 -2.38 8.90 9.51
C ALA A 96 -1.63 7.62 9.17
N ALA A 97 -0.46 7.43 9.77
CA ALA A 97 0.40 6.28 9.54
C ALA A 97 0.42 5.38 10.76
N GLY A 98 -0.12 4.18 10.63
CA GLY A 98 -0.13 3.16 11.67
C GLY A 98 0.90 2.07 11.38
N LEU A 99 1.81 1.82 12.33
CA LEU A 99 2.81 0.77 12.16
C LEU A 99 2.15 -0.61 12.29
N PHE A 100 2.40 -1.45 11.29
CA PHE A 100 1.98 -2.86 11.26
C PHE A 100 3.21 -3.75 11.22
N VAL A 101 3.29 -4.70 12.14
CA VAL A 101 4.30 -5.77 12.16
C VAL A 101 3.60 -7.04 12.61
N ASP A 102 3.16 -7.88 11.66
CA ASP A 102 2.47 -9.13 11.95
C ASP A 102 2.39 -10.00 10.69
N GLU A 103 1.74 -11.14 10.79
CA GLU A 103 1.45 -11.98 9.63
C GLU A 103 0.50 -11.28 8.65
N ALA A 104 0.63 -11.56 7.37
CA ALA A 104 -0.20 -10.95 6.32
C ALA A 104 -1.70 -11.16 6.53
N SER A 105 -2.09 -12.28 7.13
CA SER A 105 -3.50 -12.61 7.39
C SER A 105 -4.18 -11.65 8.36
N THR A 106 -3.43 -10.89 9.17
CA THR A 106 -3.98 -9.98 10.18
C THR A 106 -4.07 -8.53 9.71
N ILE A 107 -3.62 -8.22 8.49
CA ILE A 107 -3.55 -6.83 8.01
C ILE A 107 -4.95 -6.20 7.85
N GLY A 108 -5.93 -6.97 7.44
CA GLY A 108 -7.31 -6.49 7.33
C GLY A 108 -7.87 -6.03 8.68
N ALA A 109 -7.62 -6.80 9.74
CA ALA A 109 -8.02 -6.41 11.09
C ALA A 109 -7.29 -5.14 11.58
N ALA A 110 -6.04 -4.95 11.17
CA ALA A 110 -5.29 -3.74 11.48
C ALA A 110 -5.89 -2.50 10.80
N TRP A 111 -6.29 -2.61 9.53
CA TRP A 111 -7.03 -1.57 8.84
C TRP A 111 -8.37 -1.24 9.53
N ASP A 112 -9.11 -2.28 9.93
CA ASP A 112 -10.38 -2.09 10.65
C ASP A 112 -10.16 -1.31 11.96
N ARG A 113 -9.11 -1.61 12.72
CA ARG A 113 -8.78 -0.86 13.94
C ARG A 113 -8.45 0.61 13.64
N LEU A 114 -7.71 0.88 12.57
CA LEU A 114 -7.37 2.25 12.19
C LEU A 114 -8.64 3.07 11.90
N PHE A 115 -9.59 2.50 11.17
CA PHE A 115 -10.83 3.17 10.82
C PHE A 115 -11.84 3.23 11.98
N ALA A 116 -12.00 2.15 12.72
CA ALA A 116 -13.06 2.02 13.71
C ALA A 116 -12.66 2.50 15.10
N GLU A 117 -11.38 2.43 15.44
CA GLU A 117 -10.93 2.79 16.80
C GLU A 117 -10.16 4.12 16.82
N TRP A 118 -9.17 4.28 15.92
CA TRP A 118 -8.35 5.50 15.96
C TRP A 118 -9.05 6.69 15.33
N LEU A 119 -9.61 6.53 14.13
CA LEU A 119 -10.16 7.66 13.36
C LEU A 119 -11.27 8.42 14.08
N PRO A 120 -12.26 7.76 14.71
CA PRO A 120 -13.36 8.49 15.39
C PRO A 120 -12.91 9.38 16.55
N GLN A 121 -11.75 9.10 17.14
CA GLN A 121 -11.21 9.84 18.30
C GLN A 121 -10.12 10.84 17.89
N SER A 122 -9.75 10.86 16.63
CA SER A 122 -8.54 11.55 16.16
C SER A 122 -8.70 13.05 15.92
N GLY A 123 -9.91 13.53 15.73
CA GLY A 123 -10.16 14.90 15.24
C GLY A 123 -9.94 15.05 13.73
N TYR A 124 -9.80 13.94 13.02
CA TYR A 124 -9.61 13.90 11.57
C TYR A 124 -10.76 13.17 10.88
N GLN A 125 -10.87 13.38 9.59
CA GLN A 125 -11.74 12.64 8.69
C GLN A 125 -10.94 12.14 7.50
N PRO A 126 -11.39 11.08 6.81
CA PRO A 126 -10.71 10.60 5.62
C PRO A 126 -10.68 11.66 4.51
N ASP A 127 -9.61 11.70 3.75
CA ASP A 127 -9.51 12.52 2.56
C ASP A 127 -9.66 11.66 1.30
N HIS A 128 -9.73 12.30 0.12
CA HIS A 128 -10.08 11.65 -1.15
C HIS A 128 -8.97 10.80 -1.77
N ARG A 129 -7.74 10.95 -1.29
CA ARG A 129 -6.60 10.19 -1.80
C ARG A 129 -6.75 8.71 -1.41
N PRO A 130 -6.15 7.77 -2.15
CA PRO A 130 -6.23 6.35 -1.79
C PRO A 130 -5.46 6.03 -0.50
N CYS A 131 -5.94 5.03 0.22
CA CYS A 131 -5.19 4.38 1.29
C CYS A 131 -4.11 3.48 0.71
N PHE A 132 -2.98 3.34 1.40
CA PHE A 132 -1.95 2.41 0.97
C PHE A 132 -1.12 1.88 2.15
N GLU A 133 -0.50 0.74 1.92
CA GLU A 133 0.55 0.21 2.78
C GLU A 133 1.90 0.66 2.23
N LEU A 134 2.71 1.27 3.07
CA LEU A 134 4.03 1.76 2.71
C LEU A 134 5.10 0.79 3.20
N TYR A 135 5.84 0.22 2.26
CA TYR A 135 6.92 -0.73 2.53
C TYR A 135 8.25 -0.09 2.17
N GLN A 136 9.15 0.01 3.14
CA GLN A 136 10.49 0.58 2.95
C GLN A 136 11.54 -0.51 3.06
N GLY A 137 12.29 -0.75 1.99
CA GLY A 137 13.32 -1.78 1.95
C GLY A 137 12.76 -3.19 2.09
N GLU A 138 13.46 -4.04 2.83
CA GLU A 138 13.01 -5.40 3.13
C GLU A 138 11.83 -5.37 4.11
N PHE A 139 10.73 -5.98 3.74
CA PHE A 139 9.48 -5.90 4.50
C PHE A 139 8.96 -7.24 4.99
N HIS A 140 9.62 -8.33 4.65
CA HIS A 140 9.23 -9.67 5.09
C HIS A 140 10.36 -10.34 5.85
N ASP A 141 10.09 -10.76 7.07
CA ASP A 141 10.99 -11.60 7.87
C ASP A 141 10.59 -13.07 7.70
N PRO A 142 11.38 -13.89 6.97
CA PRO A 142 11.02 -15.29 6.76
C PRO A 142 11.12 -16.15 8.02
N LYS A 143 11.87 -15.72 9.04
CA LYS A 143 12.03 -16.47 10.30
C LYS A 143 10.73 -16.44 11.12
N THR A 144 10.06 -15.31 11.16
CA THR A 144 8.82 -15.11 11.92
C THR A 144 7.58 -15.11 11.02
N ASN A 145 7.77 -15.09 9.71
CA ASN A 145 6.73 -14.90 8.70
C ASN A 145 5.91 -13.62 8.96
N THR A 146 6.58 -12.56 9.34
CA THR A 146 5.95 -11.26 9.58
C THR A 146 6.30 -10.26 8.51
N TYR A 147 5.36 -9.35 8.26
CA TYR A 147 5.50 -8.22 7.35
C TYR A 147 5.53 -6.92 8.15
N ARG A 148 6.34 -5.98 7.70
CA ARG A 148 6.45 -4.65 8.31
C ARG A 148 6.09 -3.60 7.28
N CYS A 149 5.10 -2.77 7.62
CA CYS A 149 4.69 -1.63 6.81
C CYS A 149 4.01 -0.56 7.67
N GLU A 150 3.77 0.59 7.07
CA GLU A 150 2.88 1.60 7.63
C GLU A 150 1.56 1.58 6.86
N LEU A 151 0.46 1.53 7.60
CA LEU A 151 -0.88 1.70 7.03
C LEU A 151 -1.15 3.18 6.91
N CYS A 152 -1.24 3.70 5.70
CA CYS A 152 -1.36 5.13 5.43
C CYS A 152 -2.78 5.48 5.00
N LEU A 153 -3.49 6.17 5.89
CA LEU A 153 -4.83 6.69 5.68
C LEU A 153 -4.76 8.18 5.40
N PRO A 154 -5.14 8.66 4.20
CA PRO A 154 -5.17 10.09 3.95
C PRO A 154 -6.22 10.76 4.83
N VAL A 155 -5.85 11.85 5.47
CA VAL A 155 -6.71 12.55 6.44
C VAL A 155 -6.69 14.05 6.23
N ARG A 156 -7.78 14.68 6.64
CA ARG A 156 -7.92 16.12 6.78
C ARG A 156 -8.60 16.44 8.11
N PRO A 157 -8.42 17.63 8.67
CA PRO A 157 -9.14 18.03 9.89
C PRO A 157 -10.66 17.96 9.71
N LEU A 158 -11.37 17.71 10.82
CA LEU A 158 -12.83 17.79 10.88
C LEU A 158 -13.32 19.21 10.59
#